data_c621f6ea301de3c84bd8498db2af5724
#
_entry.id   c621f6ea301de3c84bd8498db2af5724
#
_cell.length_a   1.000
_cell.length_b   1.000
_cell.length_c   1.000
_cell.angle_alpha   90.00
_cell.angle_beta   90.00
_cell.angle_gamma   90.00
#
_symmetry.space_group_name_H-M   'P 1'
#
loop_
_entity.id
_entity.type
_entity.pdbx_description
1 polymer ?
#
loop_
_entity_poly.entity_id
_entity_poly.type
_entity_poly.pdbx_seq_one_letter_code
_entity_poly.pdbx_strand_id
1 'polypeptide(L)'
;NTNRPLCQGGGTYEGTILGLKRLQEADVCVGAIETTTRYSLNHWKELVDEYRALGLHSIFLRPLTPLGFANADWNQVGYTADEFIAFYQKALAYVVEINRQGYFLPEGHAATFLSKILLGQGKNYMELRSPCGAAVGQMAYYYDGNVYTCDEGRMLAEMGDRAFQLGTVEDTYDSLMNSNVCKACCVASTLEAAPTCSDCVYQPYCGTCPVLNYALDGDVFSKIPNHYKCQPYKGMLD
;
A
#
# COMPACT_ATOMS: atom_id res chain seq x y z
N ASN A 1 15.16 3.87 -13.22
CA ASN A 1 14.45 4.44 -14.37
C ASN A 1 13.57 3.41 -15.10
N THR A 2 13.93 2.10 -15.04
CA THR A 2 13.15 1.02 -15.68
C THR A 2 11.73 0.90 -15.10
N ASN A 3 11.56 1.05 -13.78
CA ASN A 3 10.26 0.94 -13.10
C ASN A 3 9.32 2.13 -13.38
N ARG A 4 9.88 3.30 -13.69
CA ARG A 4 9.10 4.53 -13.91
C ARG A 4 9.70 5.33 -15.07
N PRO A 5 9.51 4.89 -16.30
CA PRO A 5 9.92 5.65 -17.48
C PRO A 5 9.00 6.87 -17.69
N LEU A 6 9.54 7.91 -18.30
CA LEU A 6 8.74 9.02 -18.83
C LEU A 6 8.00 8.58 -20.09
N CYS A 7 6.82 9.12 -20.35
CA CYS A 7 6.04 8.84 -21.57
C CYS A 7 6.82 9.15 -22.85
N GLN A 8 7.74 10.14 -22.80
CA GLN A 8 8.60 10.54 -23.93
C GLN A 8 9.93 9.81 -23.97
N GLY A 9 10.13 8.80 -23.14
CA GLY A 9 11.41 8.10 -22.93
C GLY A 9 12.28 8.77 -21.87
N GLY A 10 13.31 8.04 -21.39
CA GLY A 10 14.13 8.44 -20.26
C GLY A 10 13.53 8.02 -18.92
N GLY A 11 14.22 8.36 -17.82
CA GLY A 11 13.84 8.00 -16.46
C GLY A 11 13.38 9.17 -15.62
N THR A 12 12.72 8.86 -14.52
CA THR A 12 12.22 9.85 -13.54
C THR A 12 13.15 10.02 -12.34
N TYR A 13 14.17 9.19 -12.20
CA TYR A 13 15.01 9.11 -11.00
C TYR A 13 15.67 10.45 -10.67
N GLU A 14 16.40 11.05 -11.60
CA GLU A 14 17.18 12.29 -11.40
C GLU A 14 16.27 13.43 -10.96
N GLY A 15 15.09 13.56 -11.59
CA GLY A 15 14.09 14.57 -11.23
C GLY A 15 13.51 14.35 -9.83
N THR A 16 13.26 13.09 -9.46
CA THR A 16 12.77 12.72 -8.13
C THR A 16 13.81 13.04 -7.07
N ILE A 17 15.08 12.67 -7.27
CA ILE A 17 16.17 12.95 -6.33
C ILE A 17 16.41 14.46 -6.19
N LEU A 18 16.37 15.20 -7.28
CA LEU A 18 16.48 16.66 -7.22
C LEU A 18 15.35 17.30 -6.38
N GLY A 19 14.11 16.83 -6.58
CA GLY A 19 12.96 17.28 -5.78
C GLY A 19 13.12 16.97 -4.31
N LEU A 20 13.54 15.73 -3.98
CA LEU A 20 13.79 15.28 -2.61
C LEU A 20 14.85 16.14 -1.92
N LYS A 21 16.00 16.38 -2.57
CA LYS A 21 17.08 17.22 -2.02
C LYS A 21 16.64 18.66 -1.76
N ARG A 22 15.88 19.26 -2.69
CA ARG A 22 15.33 20.60 -2.50
C ARG A 22 14.40 20.70 -1.29
N LEU A 23 13.59 19.68 -1.03
CA LEU A 23 12.74 19.63 0.15
C LEU A 23 13.58 19.49 1.44
N GLN A 24 14.61 18.65 1.43
CA GLN A 24 15.55 18.50 2.55
C GLN A 24 16.30 19.81 2.83
N GLU A 25 16.77 20.51 1.80
CA GLU A 25 17.44 21.82 1.91
C GLU A 25 16.50 22.89 2.50
N ALA A 26 15.19 22.73 2.34
CA ALA A 26 14.16 23.61 2.92
C ALA A 26 13.66 23.12 4.29
N ASP A 27 14.39 22.22 4.97
CA ASP A 27 14.02 21.62 6.27
C ASP A 27 12.63 20.93 6.27
N VAL A 28 12.17 20.47 5.11
CA VAL A 28 10.93 19.69 5.03
C VAL A 28 11.24 18.22 5.33
N CYS A 29 10.51 17.66 6.29
CA CYS A 29 10.59 16.22 6.56
C CYS A 29 10.06 15.44 5.35
N VAL A 30 10.92 14.70 4.68
CA VAL A 30 10.58 13.93 3.50
C VAL A 30 10.81 12.43 3.72
N GLY A 31 9.94 11.63 3.14
CA GLY A 31 10.07 10.19 3.06
C GLY A 31 9.85 9.72 1.63
N ALA A 32 10.24 8.50 1.35
CA ALA A 32 9.99 7.84 0.09
C ALA A 32 9.32 6.49 0.33
N ILE A 33 8.37 6.13 -0.53
CA ILE A 33 7.74 4.81 -0.53
C ILE A 33 8.35 4.02 -1.69
N GLU A 34 8.92 2.87 -1.36
CA GLU A 34 9.33 1.90 -2.35
C GLU A 34 8.14 1.04 -2.76
N THR A 35 7.91 0.91 -4.05
CA THR A 35 6.94 -0.05 -4.59
C THR A 35 7.71 -1.12 -5.33
N THR A 36 7.79 -2.30 -4.72
CA THR A 36 8.56 -3.44 -5.24
C THR A 36 7.96 -3.92 -6.54
N THR A 37 8.78 -4.02 -7.58
CA THR A 37 8.44 -4.66 -8.85
C THR A 37 9.36 -5.86 -9.09
N ARG A 38 9.09 -6.66 -10.12
CA ARG A 38 9.98 -7.76 -10.53
C ARG A 38 11.43 -7.30 -10.70
N TYR A 39 11.65 -6.08 -11.19
CA TYR A 39 12.99 -5.51 -11.38
C TYR A 39 13.68 -5.18 -10.06
N SER A 40 12.94 -4.91 -8.97
CA SER A 40 13.50 -4.59 -7.65
C SER A 40 13.97 -5.82 -6.88
N LEU A 41 13.42 -7.02 -7.17
CA LEU A 41 13.60 -8.21 -6.34
C LEU A 41 15.06 -8.61 -6.10
N ASN A 42 15.93 -8.43 -7.09
CA ASN A 42 17.35 -8.78 -6.99
C ASN A 42 18.23 -7.61 -6.50
N HIS A 43 17.63 -6.42 -6.28
CA HIS A 43 18.35 -5.20 -5.89
C HIS A 43 18.00 -4.73 -4.48
N TRP A 44 17.60 -5.67 -3.62
CA TRP A 44 17.16 -5.36 -2.24
C TRP A 44 18.23 -4.60 -1.43
N LYS A 45 19.52 -4.93 -1.63
CA LYS A 45 20.61 -4.28 -0.91
C LYS A 45 20.87 -2.87 -1.41
N GLU A 46 21.03 -2.71 -2.72
CA GLU A 46 21.26 -1.42 -3.38
C GLU A 46 20.12 -0.45 -3.10
N LEU A 47 18.89 -0.96 -3.05
CA LEU A 47 17.71 -0.19 -2.72
C LEU A 47 17.79 0.37 -1.28
N VAL A 48 18.13 -0.44 -0.30
CA VAL A 48 18.29 0.00 1.10
C VAL A 48 19.50 0.95 1.24
N ASP A 49 20.60 0.67 0.55
CA ASP A 49 21.80 1.53 0.53
C ASP A 49 21.48 2.91 -0.06
N GLU A 50 20.61 2.99 -1.08
CA GLU A 50 20.15 4.25 -1.68
C GLU A 50 19.34 5.09 -0.68
N TYR A 51 18.41 4.49 0.07
CA TYR A 51 17.68 5.19 1.13
C TYR A 51 18.62 5.81 2.18
N ARG A 52 19.64 5.05 2.56
CA ARG A 52 20.68 5.52 3.49
C ARG A 52 21.51 6.66 2.88
N ALA A 53 21.94 6.53 1.62
CA ALA A 53 22.73 7.55 0.93
C ALA A 53 21.98 8.87 0.72
N LEU A 54 20.65 8.78 0.58
CA LEU A 54 19.76 9.95 0.49
C LEU A 54 19.41 10.56 1.85
N GLY A 55 19.92 10.03 2.95
CA GLY A 55 19.65 10.54 4.31
C GLY A 55 18.19 10.32 4.75
N LEU A 56 17.51 9.32 4.20
CA LEU A 56 16.15 8.98 4.61
C LEU A 56 16.15 8.19 5.92
N HIS A 57 15.20 8.50 6.79
CA HIS A 57 15.07 7.92 8.13
C HIS A 57 13.88 6.95 8.27
N SER A 58 13.34 6.49 7.18
CA SER A 58 12.35 5.41 7.12
C SER A 58 12.37 4.79 5.73
N ILE A 59 12.08 3.50 5.66
CA ILE A 59 11.86 2.79 4.41
C ILE A 59 10.52 2.06 4.49
N PHE A 60 9.78 2.03 3.39
CA PHE A 60 8.51 1.34 3.30
C PHE A 60 8.51 0.44 2.07
N LEU A 61 8.77 -0.86 2.29
CA LEU A 61 8.87 -1.88 1.25
C LEU A 61 7.45 -2.37 0.91
N ARG A 62 6.81 -1.75 -0.06
CA ARG A 62 5.44 -2.08 -0.43
C ARG A 62 5.38 -3.12 -1.53
N PRO A 63 4.58 -4.20 -1.35
CA PRO A 63 4.26 -5.06 -2.47
C PRO A 63 3.50 -4.29 -3.55
N LEU A 64 3.80 -4.56 -4.82
CA LEU A 64 3.06 -4.02 -5.94
C LEU A 64 1.60 -4.50 -5.87
N THR A 65 0.66 -3.60 -5.93
CA THR A 65 -0.76 -3.96 -5.98
C THR A 65 -1.18 -4.17 -7.44
N PRO A 66 -1.79 -5.31 -7.80
CA PRO A 66 -2.29 -5.57 -9.16
C PRO A 66 -3.55 -4.75 -9.45
N LEU A 67 -3.40 -3.44 -9.58
CA LEU A 67 -4.46 -2.48 -9.81
C LEU A 67 -4.03 -1.50 -10.90
N GLY A 68 -4.97 -1.06 -11.73
CA GLY A 68 -4.72 -0.11 -12.80
C GLY A 68 -3.70 -0.63 -13.83
N PHE A 69 -2.73 0.20 -14.20
CA PHE A 69 -1.70 -0.17 -15.19
C PHE A 69 -0.83 -1.35 -14.73
N ALA A 70 -0.59 -1.50 -13.42
CA ALA A 70 0.18 -2.63 -12.91
C ALA A 70 -0.52 -3.97 -13.17
N ASN A 71 -1.86 -4.01 -13.17
CA ASN A 71 -2.61 -5.21 -13.51
C ASN A 71 -2.50 -5.54 -15.00
N ALA A 72 -2.55 -4.52 -15.88
CA ALA A 72 -2.42 -4.70 -17.32
C ALA A 72 -1.02 -5.25 -17.72
N ASP A 73 0.03 -4.78 -17.03
CA ASP A 73 1.42 -5.15 -17.30
C ASP A 73 1.98 -6.19 -16.31
N TRP A 74 1.10 -6.91 -15.57
CA TRP A 74 1.52 -7.82 -14.50
C TRP A 74 2.56 -8.84 -14.91
N ASN A 75 2.50 -9.35 -16.13
CA ASN A 75 3.49 -10.28 -16.68
C ASN A 75 4.91 -9.72 -16.74
N GLN A 76 5.06 -8.39 -16.81
CA GLN A 76 6.36 -7.71 -16.87
C GLN A 76 6.82 -7.23 -15.50
N VAL A 77 5.91 -6.65 -14.70
CA VAL A 77 6.26 -5.96 -13.45
C VAL A 77 5.90 -6.77 -12.20
N GLY A 78 4.97 -7.73 -12.32
CA GLY A 78 4.47 -8.54 -11.22
C GLY A 78 5.42 -9.69 -10.83
N TYR A 79 5.13 -10.31 -9.71
CA TYR A 79 5.87 -11.43 -9.12
C TYR A 79 4.92 -12.27 -8.26
N THR A 80 5.40 -13.42 -7.79
CA THR A 80 4.66 -14.28 -6.85
C THR A 80 4.82 -13.79 -5.41
N ALA A 81 3.92 -14.22 -4.52
CA ALA A 81 4.04 -13.92 -3.10
C ALA A 81 5.37 -14.41 -2.52
N ASP A 82 5.80 -15.62 -2.89
CA ASP A 82 7.06 -16.22 -2.42
C ASP A 82 8.29 -15.42 -2.86
N GLU A 83 8.29 -14.91 -4.09
CA GLU A 83 9.36 -14.04 -4.59
C GLU A 83 9.44 -12.73 -3.78
N PHE A 84 8.28 -12.12 -3.47
CA PHE A 84 8.23 -10.94 -2.62
C PHE A 84 8.69 -11.22 -1.20
N ILE A 85 8.23 -12.31 -0.59
CA ILE A 85 8.61 -12.69 0.79
C ILE A 85 10.12 -12.92 0.86
N ALA A 86 10.72 -13.61 -0.11
CA ALA A 86 12.16 -13.82 -0.16
C ALA A 86 12.96 -12.51 -0.31
N PHE A 87 12.44 -11.56 -1.10
CA PHE A 87 13.00 -10.21 -1.20
C PHE A 87 12.89 -9.47 0.14
N TYR A 88 11.68 -9.44 0.73
CA TYR A 88 11.38 -8.73 1.97
C TYR A 88 12.23 -9.21 3.13
N GLN A 89 12.38 -10.53 3.30
CA GLN A 89 13.22 -11.12 4.35
C GLN A 89 14.68 -10.67 4.24
N LYS A 90 15.26 -10.67 3.03
CA LYS A 90 16.65 -10.21 2.81
C LYS A 90 16.79 -8.71 3.09
N ALA A 91 15.87 -7.90 2.57
CA ALA A 91 15.88 -6.45 2.77
C ALA A 91 15.69 -6.09 4.24
N LEU A 92 14.74 -6.72 4.94
CA LEU A 92 14.48 -6.49 6.37
C LEU A 92 15.68 -6.90 7.24
N ALA A 93 16.30 -8.06 6.97
CA ALA A 93 17.50 -8.49 7.69
C ALA A 93 18.63 -7.46 7.55
N TYR A 94 18.81 -6.91 6.36
CA TYR A 94 19.81 -5.87 6.11
C TYR A 94 19.45 -4.54 6.77
N VAL A 95 18.18 -4.14 6.76
CA VAL A 95 17.70 -2.97 7.51
C VAL A 95 17.97 -3.13 9.02
N VAL A 96 17.72 -4.31 9.59
CA VAL A 96 18.03 -4.60 11.01
C VAL A 96 19.53 -4.46 11.28
N GLU A 97 20.40 -4.94 10.38
CA GLU A 97 21.84 -4.82 10.52
C GLU A 97 22.29 -3.35 10.48
N ILE A 98 21.76 -2.54 9.57
CA ILE A 98 22.02 -1.09 9.50
C ILE A 98 21.61 -0.39 10.79
N ASN A 99 20.44 -0.75 11.35
CA ASN A 99 19.98 -0.19 12.62
C ASN A 99 20.92 -0.56 13.80
N ARG A 100 21.42 -1.80 13.83
CA ARG A 100 22.42 -2.22 14.82
C ARG A 100 23.75 -1.46 14.71
N GLN A 101 24.11 -1.03 13.51
CA GLN A 101 25.28 -0.19 13.24
C GLN A 101 25.06 1.29 13.60
N GLY A 102 23.89 1.67 14.08
CA GLY A 102 23.57 3.02 14.56
C GLY A 102 22.89 3.94 13.56
N TYR A 103 22.56 3.48 12.34
CA TYR A 103 21.74 4.25 11.43
C TYR A 103 20.26 3.85 11.57
N PHE A 104 19.45 4.75 12.16
CA PHE A 104 18.05 4.48 12.41
C PHE A 104 17.23 4.54 11.12
N LEU A 105 16.78 3.38 10.63
CA LEU A 105 15.98 3.20 9.42
C LEU A 105 14.89 2.14 9.69
N PRO A 106 13.77 2.51 10.32
CA PRO A 106 12.66 1.58 10.52
C PRO A 106 11.98 1.22 9.19
N GLU A 107 11.66 -0.07 9.01
CA GLU A 107 10.81 -0.52 7.91
C GLU A 107 9.33 -0.41 8.32
N GLY A 108 8.48 0.13 7.42
CA GLY A 108 7.12 0.55 7.74
C GLY A 108 6.16 -0.58 8.12
N HIS A 109 6.18 -1.71 7.40
CA HIS A 109 5.33 -2.87 7.74
C HIS A 109 5.79 -3.51 9.05
N ALA A 110 7.08 -3.80 9.19
CA ALA A 110 7.63 -4.39 10.42
C ALA A 110 7.36 -3.50 11.64
N ALA A 111 7.56 -2.19 11.52
CA ALA A 111 7.25 -1.25 12.60
C ALA A 111 5.75 -1.22 12.96
N THR A 112 4.87 -1.37 11.96
CA THR A 112 3.42 -1.43 12.17
C THR A 112 3.03 -2.74 12.87
N PHE A 113 3.52 -3.87 12.40
CA PHE A 113 3.26 -5.18 13.02
C PHE A 113 3.79 -5.25 14.44
N LEU A 114 5.02 -4.85 14.68
CA LEU A 114 5.61 -4.83 16.03
C LEU A 114 4.85 -3.91 16.98
N SER A 115 4.40 -2.74 16.53
CA SER A 115 3.57 -1.86 17.34
C SER A 115 2.24 -2.52 17.77
N LYS A 116 1.59 -3.24 16.85
CA LYS A 116 0.37 -3.96 17.14
C LYS A 116 0.59 -5.15 18.09
N ILE A 117 1.62 -5.95 17.82
CA ILE A 117 1.91 -7.19 18.57
C ILE A 117 2.44 -6.88 19.98
N LEU A 118 3.42 -5.99 20.09
CA LEU A 118 4.15 -5.76 21.34
C LEU A 118 3.52 -4.67 22.19
N LEU A 119 2.91 -3.64 21.58
CA LEU A 119 2.41 -2.47 22.28
C LEU A 119 0.88 -2.40 22.32
N GLY A 120 0.17 -3.30 21.61
CA GLY A 120 -1.29 -3.25 21.49
C GLY A 120 -1.79 -1.97 20.80
N GLN A 121 -0.94 -1.27 20.05
CA GLN A 121 -1.28 0.01 19.42
C GLN A 121 -1.80 -0.21 18.00
N GLY A 122 -3.08 0.15 17.77
CA GLY A 122 -3.64 0.24 16.42
C GLY A 122 -3.07 1.45 15.69
N LYS A 123 -2.16 1.26 14.75
CA LYS A 123 -1.76 2.34 13.84
C LYS A 123 -2.83 2.56 12.79
N ASN A 124 -3.07 3.82 12.43
CA ASN A 124 -4.02 4.18 11.38
C ASN A 124 -3.38 3.94 9.98
N TYR A 125 -3.05 2.70 9.70
CA TYR A 125 -2.60 2.25 8.40
C TYR A 125 -3.70 1.37 7.78
N MET A 126 -4.35 1.88 6.74
CA MET A 126 -5.62 1.35 6.24
C MET A 126 -5.54 -0.09 5.74
N GLU A 127 -4.41 -0.48 5.18
CA GLU A 127 -4.23 -1.81 4.63
C GLU A 127 -4.09 -2.91 5.70
N LEU A 128 -3.84 -2.52 6.95
CA LEU A 128 -3.61 -3.43 8.08
C LEU A 128 -4.57 -3.18 9.23
N ARG A 129 -5.82 -2.84 8.96
CA ARG A 129 -6.87 -2.65 9.97
C ARG A 129 -8.21 -3.20 9.50
N SER A 130 -9.09 -3.50 10.45
CA SER A 130 -10.47 -3.95 10.22
C SER A 130 -11.45 -3.03 10.97
N PRO A 131 -12.42 -2.43 10.29
CA PRO A 131 -12.51 -2.25 8.82
C PRO A 131 -11.40 -1.37 8.28
N CYS A 132 -11.11 -1.41 6.95
CA CYS A 132 -9.97 -0.72 6.35
C CYS A 132 -10.00 0.81 6.49
N GLY A 133 -11.16 1.40 6.66
CA GLY A 133 -11.34 2.83 6.84
C GLY A 133 -11.53 3.63 5.55
N ALA A 134 -11.64 2.98 4.40
CA ALA A 134 -12.08 3.65 3.16
C ALA A 134 -13.41 4.35 3.39
N ALA A 135 -13.55 5.58 2.93
CA ALA A 135 -14.63 6.53 3.15
C ALA A 135 -14.72 7.09 4.60
N VAL A 136 -14.45 6.33 5.66
CA VAL A 136 -14.59 6.77 7.06
C VAL A 136 -13.31 7.33 7.66
N GLY A 137 -12.14 6.81 7.28
CA GLY A 137 -10.84 7.26 7.76
C GLY A 137 -10.08 8.12 6.74
N GLN A 138 -10.50 8.08 5.49
CA GLN A 138 -10.01 8.91 4.38
C GLN A 138 -11.03 8.99 3.26
N MET A 139 -10.92 10.03 2.44
CA MET A 139 -11.58 10.17 1.14
C MET A 139 -10.57 10.70 0.13
N ALA A 140 -10.73 10.36 -1.14
CA ALA A 140 -9.93 10.91 -2.23
C ALA A 140 -10.77 11.94 -2.98
N TYR A 141 -10.33 13.19 -2.92
CA TYR A 141 -10.89 14.29 -3.73
C TYR A 141 -10.14 14.38 -5.04
N TYR A 142 -10.86 14.45 -6.13
CA TYR A 142 -10.25 14.44 -7.45
C TYR A 142 -10.44 15.76 -8.19
N TYR A 143 -9.60 16.03 -9.19
CA TYR A 143 -9.57 17.33 -9.88
C TYR A 143 -10.88 17.68 -10.60
N ASP A 144 -11.69 16.70 -10.94
CA ASP A 144 -12.99 16.85 -11.60
C ASP A 144 -14.15 17.11 -10.62
N GLY A 145 -13.85 17.26 -9.33
CA GLY A 145 -14.83 17.47 -8.27
C GLY A 145 -15.48 16.19 -7.74
N ASN A 146 -15.11 15.01 -8.24
CA ASN A 146 -15.61 13.74 -7.71
C ASN A 146 -14.88 13.35 -6.42
N VAL A 147 -15.60 12.65 -5.55
CA VAL A 147 -15.10 12.13 -4.27
C VAL A 147 -15.21 10.62 -4.26
N TYR A 148 -14.11 9.95 -3.92
CA TYR A 148 -14.01 8.49 -3.88
C TYR A 148 -13.71 7.99 -2.46
N THR A 149 -13.95 6.70 -2.22
CA THR A 149 -13.73 6.06 -0.92
C THR A 149 -12.27 6.13 -0.46
N CYS A 150 -11.32 6.07 -1.38
CA CYS A 150 -9.88 6.07 -1.14
C CYS A 150 -9.12 6.32 -2.45
N ASP A 151 -7.81 6.32 -2.40
CA ASP A 151 -6.96 6.49 -3.58
C ASP A 151 -7.12 5.33 -4.59
N GLU A 152 -7.23 4.09 -4.11
CA GLU A 152 -7.48 2.93 -4.97
C GLU A 152 -8.82 3.03 -5.71
N GLY A 153 -9.87 3.53 -5.04
CA GLY A 153 -11.17 3.80 -5.67
C GLY A 153 -11.08 4.87 -6.76
N ARG A 154 -10.29 5.91 -6.53
CA ARG A 154 -9.97 6.93 -7.54
C ARG A 154 -9.17 6.33 -8.70
N MET A 155 -8.19 5.45 -8.44
CA MET A 155 -7.42 4.77 -9.48
C MET A 155 -8.29 3.92 -10.39
N LEU A 156 -9.31 3.23 -9.87
CA LEU A 156 -10.28 2.51 -10.71
C LEU A 156 -11.08 3.46 -11.61
N ALA A 157 -11.44 4.64 -11.10
CA ALA A 157 -12.15 5.64 -11.92
C ALA A 157 -11.30 6.14 -13.10
N GLU A 158 -9.97 6.25 -12.93
CA GLU A 158 -9.03 6.51 -14.03
C GLU A 158 -9.05 5.41 -15.11
N MET A 159 -9.35 4.17 -14.71
CA MET A 159 -9.50 3.04 -15.62
C MET A 159 -10.93 2.93 -16.21
N GLY A 160 -11.80 3.91 -15.91
CA GLY A 160 -13.17 3.99 -16.43
C GLY A 160 -14.24 3.37 -15.54
N ASP A 161 -13.91 2.86 -14.35
CA ASP A 161 -14.84 2.26 -13.41
C ASP A 161 -15.03 3.11 -12.15
N ARG A 162 -16.21 3.71 -11.99
CA ARG A 162 -16.56 4.61 -10.88
C ARG A 162 -17.33 3.93 -9.75
N ALA A 163 -17.24 2.61 -9.62
CA ALA A 163 -17.97 1.85 -8.58
C ALA A 163 -17.70 2.34 -7.14
N PHE A 164 -16.56 2.97 -6.89
CA PHE A 164 -16.18 3.49 -5.56
C PHE A 164 -16.30 5.01 -5.44
N GLN A 165 -17.07 5.66 -6.31
CA GLN A 165 -17.41 7.07 -6.17
C GLN A 165 -18.44 7.24 -5.05
N LEU A 166 -18.16 8.12 -4.07
CA LEU A 166 -19.07 8.47 -2.98
C LEU A 166 -20.09 9.53 -3.40
N GLY A 167 -19.62 10.49 -4.19
CA GLY A 167 -20.36 11.66 -4.63
C GLY A 167 -19.42 12.71 -5.21
N THR A 168 -19.71 13.98 -4.96
CA THR A 168 -18.95 15.13 -5.43
C THR A 168 -18.61 16.10 -4.28
N VAL A 169 -17.78 17.09 -4.55
CA VAL A 169 -17.44 18.15 -3.57
C VAL A 169 -18.63 19.06 -3.20
N GLU A 170 -19.71 19.00 -3.99
CA GLU A 170 -20.95 19.72 -3.70
C GLU A 170 -21.85 18.98 -2.69
N ASP A 171 -21.58 17.69 -2.44
CA ASP A 171 -22.34 16.88 -1.49
C ASP A 171 -21.93 17.19 -0.05
N THR A 172 -22.89 17.04 0.87
CA THR A 172 -22.59 17.19 2.29
C THR A 172 -21.79 15.98 2.79
N TYR A 173 -20.98 16.17 3.84
CA TYR A 173 -20.27 15.07 4.48
C TYR A 173 -21.21 13.92 4.91
N ASP A 174 -22.36 14.26 5.48
CA ASP A 174 -23.37 13.27 5.88
C ASP A 174 -23.91 12.46 4.70
N SER A 175 -24.11 13.09 3.54
CA SER A 175 -24.51 12.40 2.31
C SER A 175 -23.46 11.40 1.86
N LEU A 176 -22.20 11.83 1.79
CA LEU A 176 -21.07 10.97 1.41
C LEU A 176 -20.93 9.77 2.36
N MET A 177 -20.99 10.00 3.67
CA MET A 177 -20.88 8.96 4.71
C MET A 177 -22.05 7.98 4.73
N ASN A 178 -23.26 8.43 4.38
CA ASN A 178 -24.45 7.60 4.32
C ASN A 178 -24.65 6.90 2.96
N SER A 179 -23.73 7.09 2.00
CA SER A 179 -23.80 6.43 0.70
C SER A 179 -23.74 4.90 0.81
N ASN A 180 -24.38 4.21 -0.12
CA ASN A 180 -24.30 2.74 -0.17
C ASN A 180 -22.88 2.25 -0.42
N VAL A 181 -22.08 3.03 -1.14
CA VAL A 181 -20.66 2.72 -1.41
C VAL A 181 -19.83 2.74 -0.13
N CYS A 182 -20.01 3.77 0.72
CA CYS A 182 -19.38 3.82 2.05
C CYS A 182 -19.74 2.60 2.90
N LYS A 183 -21.06 2.30 3.00
CA LYS A 183 -21.56 1.15 3.77
C LYS A 183 -21.00 -0.18 3.24
N ALA A 184 -20.98 -0.37 1.92
CA ALA A 184 -20.43 -1.57 1.30
C ALA A 184 -18.93 -1.74 1.61
N CYS A 185 -18.14 -0.66 1.53
CA CYS A 185 -16.73 -0.70 1.89
C CYS A 185 -16.50 -1.07 3.37
N CYS A 186 -17.28 -0.50 4.29
CA CYS A 186 -17.20 -0.83 5.71
C CYS A 186 -17.49 -2.31 5.97
N VAL A 187 -18.59 -2.82 5.44
CA VAL A 187 -19.00 -4.22 5.64
C VAL A 187 -17.99 -5.18 4.99
N ALA A 188 -17.61 -4.92 3.75
CA ALA A 188 -16.71 -5.80 2.98
C ALA A 188 -15.27 -5.82 3.52
N SER A 189 -14.85 -4.82 4.30
CA SER A 189 -13.54 -4.77 4.93
C SER A 189 -13.50 -5.25 6.39
N THR A 190 -14.61 -5.70 6.93
CA THR A 190 -14.69 -6.23 8.30
C THR A 190 -14.26 -7.70 8.31
N LEU A 191 -13.04 -7.96 8.78
CA LEU A 191 -12.45 -9.31 8.79
C LEU A 191 -13.16 -10.28 9.72
N GLU A 192 -13.73 -9.78 10.80
CA GLU A 192 -14.48 -10.55 11.79
C GLU A 192 -15.74 -11.22 11.21
N ALA A 193 -16.27 -10.66 10.12
CA ALA A 193 -17.43 -11.19 9.40
C ALA A 193 -17.03 -11.94 8.11
N ALA A 194 -15.75 -11.93 7.74
CA ALA A 194 -15.27 -12.54 6.50
C ALA A 194 -14.96 -14.03 6.71
N PRO A 195 -15.50 -14.95 5.87
CA PRO A 195 -15.16 -16.36 5.92
C PRO A 195 -13.65 -16.57 5.90
N THR A 196 -13.13 -17.50 6.70
CA THR A 196 -11.70 -17.83 6.86
C THR A 196 -10.84 -16.74 7.51
N CYS A 197 -11.25 -15.47 7.52
CA CYS A 197 -10.54 -14.40 8.23
C CYS A 197 -10.93 -14.38 9.73
N SER A 198 -12.19 -14.63 10.06
CA SER A 198 -12.71 -14.64 11.44
C SER A 198 -11.95 -15.59 12.35
N ASP A 199 -11.46 -16.72 11.82
CA ASP A 199 -10.73 -17.75 12.57
C ASP A 199 -9.20 -17.70 12.33
N CYS A 200 -8.72 -16.66 11.62
CA CYS A 200 -7.32 -16.54 11.25
C CYS A 200 -6.51 -15.94 12.42
N VAL A 201 -5.40 -16.58 12.79
CA VAL A 201 -4.49 -16.10 13.85
C VAL A 201 -3.91 -14.71 13.55
N TYR A 202 -3.77 -14.35 12.28
CA TYR A 202 -3.24 -13.05 11.85
C TYR A 202 -4.32 -11.95 11.76
N GLN A 203 -5.59 -12.27 12.00
CA GLN A 203 -6.71 -11.34 11.83
C GLN A 203 -6.51 -10.01 12.58
N PRO A 204 -6.01 -9.94 13.83
CA PRO A 204 -5.82 -8.67 14.54
C PRO A 204 -4.78 -7.75 13.91
N TYR A 205 -3.92 -8.29 13.06
CA TYR A 205 -2.78 -7.59 12.44
C TYR A 205 -2.98 -7.33 10.95
N CYS A 206 -4.01 -7.89 10.35
CA CYS A 206 -4.27 -7.89 8.92
C CYS A 206 -5.36 -6.89 8.51
N GLY A 207 -5.61 -6.79 7.22
CA GLY A 207 -6.70 -6.02 6.61
C GLY A 207 -7.02 -6.53 5.21
N THR A 208 -8.20 -6.18 4.72
CA THR A 208 -8.61 -6.47 3.34
C THR A 208 -9.02 -5.18 2.61
N CYS A 209 -8.88 -5.17 1.31
CA CYS A 209 -9.19 -4.01 0.46
C CYS A 209 -10.37 -4.32 -0.46
N PRO A 210 -11.58 -3.78 -0.20
CA PRO A 210 -12.74 -4.01 -1.05
C PRO A 210 -12.54 -3.57 -2.51
N VAL A 211 -11.76 -2.50 -2.72
CA VAL A 211 -11.45 -2.01 -4.08
C VAL A 211 -10.62 -3.03 -4.85
N LEU A 212 -9.57 -3.58 -4.21
CA LEU A 212 -8.74 -4.60 -4.84
C LEU A 212 -9.52 -5.92 -5.05
N ASN A 213 -10.35 -6.33 -4.08
CA ASN A 213 -11.21 -7.50 -4.23
C ASN A 213 -12.09 -7.36 -5.47
N TYR A 214 -12.76 -6.22 -5.61
CA TYR A 214 -13.61 -5.91 -6.74
C TYR A 214 -12.83 -5.88 -8.06
N ALA A 215 -11.67 -5.26 -8.09
CA ALA A 215 -10.84 -5.17 -9.29
C ALA A 215 -10.34 -6.53 -9.79
N LEU A 216 -10.07 -7.48 -8.88
CA LEU A 216 -9.56 -8.82 -9.23
C LEU A 216 -10.67 -9.84 -9.47
N ASP A 217 -11.73 -9.80 -8.66
CA ASP A 217 -12.73 -10.85 -8.57
C ASP A 217 -14.13 -10.40 -9.01
N GLY A 218 -14.35 -9.09 -9.27
CA GLY A 218 -15.67 -8.52 -9.57
C GLY A 218 -16.60 -8.46 -8.34
N ASP A 219 -16.06 -8.67 -7.13
CA ASP A 219 -16.80 -8.71 -5.87
C ASP A 219 -16.04 -7.92 -4.80
N VAL A 220 -16.75 -7.10 -4.01
CA VAL A 220 -16.15 -6.36 -2.89
C VAL A 220 -15.70 -7.28 -1.75
N PHE A 221 -16.28 -8.47 -1.65
CA PHE A 221 -15.89 -9.47 -0.67
C PHE A 221 -14.76 -10.36 -1.20
N SER A 222 -13.71 -10.50 -0.41
CA SER A 222 -12.53 -11.27 -0.78
C SER A 222 -12.80 -12.77 -0.82
N LYS A 223 -12.29 -13.44 -1.84
CA LYS A 223 -12.26 -14.91 -1.96
C LYS A 223 -10.99 -15.48 -1.30
N ILE A 224 -10.81 -15.18 -0.02
CA ILE A 224 -9.70 -15.69 0.78
C ILE A 224 -9.85 -17.23 0.94
N PRO A 225 -8.73 -18.02 0.94
CA PRO A 225 -7.33 -17.64 1.18
C PRO A 225 -6.51 -17.31 -0.08
N ASN A 226 -7.09 -17.37 -1.26
CA ASN A 226 -6.35 -17.24 -2.52
C ASN A 226 -6.15 -15.77 -2.94
N HIS A 227 -6.61 -14.82 -2.13
CA HIS A 227 -6.48 -13.40 -2.45
C HIS A 227 -5.01 -12.95 -2.42
N TYR A 228 -4.64 -12.12 -3.40
CA TYR A 228 -3.27 -11.63 -3.60
C TYR A 228 -2.59 -11.10 -2.32
N LYS A 229 -3.29 -10.32 -1.49
CA LYS A 229 -2.69 -9.73 -0.27
C LYS A 229 -2.49 -10.73 0.87
N CYS A 230 -3.25 -11.83 0.90
CA CYS A 230 -3.23 -12.76 2.03
C CYS A 230 -1.85 -13.39 2.27
N GLN A 231 -1.23 -13.92 1.21
CA GLN A 231 0.06 -14.61 1.32
C GLN A 231 1.22 -13.67 1.66
N PRO A 232 1.41 -12.50 0.99
CA PRO A 232 2.44 -11.54 1.37
C PRO A 232 2.35 -11.09 2.83
N TYR A 233 1.15 -10.78 3.33
CA TYR A 233 0.99 -10.33 4.72
C TYR A 233 1.27 -11.44 5.74
N LYS A 234 0.85 -12.67 5.48
CA LYS A 234 1.23 -13.82 6.32
C LYS A 234 2.75 -14.00 6.33
N GLY A 235 3.37 -14.03 5.16
CA GLY A 235 4.82 -14.23 5.08
C GLY A 235 5.67 -13.06 5.62
N MET A 236 5.09 -11.86 5.76
CA MET A 236 5.75 -10.76 6.48
C MET A 236 5.56 -10.85 8.00
N LEU A 237 4.52 -11.55 8.48
CA LEU A 237 4.24 -11.76 9.91
C LEU A 237 4.97 -12.98 10.47
N ASP A 238 5.24 -14.00 9.66
CA ASP A 238 6.04 -15.18 9.99
C ASP A 238 7.54 -14.86 10.08
#